data_8875d9ee0f14f19c247286766f4fa3e6
#
_entry.id   8875d9ee0f14f19c247286766f4fa3e6
#
_cell.length_a   1.000
_cell.length_b   1.000
_cell.length_c   1.000
_cell.angle_alpha   90.00
_cell.angle_beta   90.00
_cell.angle_gamma   90.00
#
_symmetry.space_group_name_H-M   'P 1'
#
loop_
_entity.id
_entity.type
_entity.pdbx_description
1 polymer ?
#
loop_
_entity_poly.entity_id
_entity_poly.type
_entity_poly.pdbx_seq_one_letter_code
_entity_poly.pdbx_strand_id
1 'polypeptide(L)'
;EEDSARKLDNKLTPDGEIVTWNLDRLGIPLIEIATAPDVKSPDHAKQTSIALGRTLRDTRKVRRGLGSIRQDLNVSIMCGDRVEIKGCQDLEWIPKIIRCEMARQLHFYRLANTLRTNHNLPLLSSDRRKEPVSIEQVVKQILPHEIIDVSEAFTSCKSKRVEQGMEEGFVMMALPLPGFSGYIGTKEFDVDGAQLPRLGRELAGAAKLAGVAGVYHSDELPAYGIDQEFVDKTRTLLSGVDAFVLCLAPRWQAELALESVLNRARLAFERIPKEVRNVVVKKGSPEDGTTSPMRPLPGGARMYPETDIPPLVITSEHWSKIIENLPRPKRKERRDWNHSQSVMIRLTSFCLEN
;
A
#
# COMPACT_ATOMS: atom_id res chain seq x y z
N GLU A 1 5.69 -20.34 11.91
CA GLU A 1 6.56 -19.18 11.68
C GLU A 1 7.24 -18.75 12.97
N GLU A 2 8.36 -18.06 12.86
CA GLU A 2 9.00 -17.36 13.98
C GLU A 2 9.04 -15.85 13.74
N ASP A 3 9.13 -15.08 14.81
CA ASP A 3 9.24 -13.61 14.69
C ASP A 3 10.67 -13.22 14.30
N SER A 4 10.80 -12.22 13.46
CA SER A 4 12.09 -11.76 12.94
C SER A 4 12.79 -10.79 13.88
N ALA A 5 14.11 -10.70 13.73
CA ALA A 5 14.92 -9.67 14.37
C ALA A 5 14.44 -8.26 13.99
N ARG A 6 14.58 -7.30 14.88
CA ARG A 6 14.21 -5.90 14.68
C ARG A 6 15.46 -5.02 14.58
N LYS A 7 15.59 -4.30 13.46
CA LYS A 7 16.65 -3.31 13.31
C LYS A 7 16.44 -2.16 14.33
N LEU A 8 17.47 -1.87 15.11
CA LEU A 8 17.46 -0.78 16.11
C LEU A 8 18.15 0.46 15.59
N ASP A 9 19.33 0.30 15.01
CA ASP A 9 20.19 1.41 14.62
C ASP A 9 21.02 1.05 13.38
N ASN A 10 21.48 2.09 12.70
CA ASN A 10 22.34 1.98 11.54
C ASN A 10 23.37 3.12 11.59
N LYS A 11 24.65 2.79 11.68
CA LYS A 11 25.75 3.75 11.75
C LYS A 11 26.71 3.54 10.62
N LEU A 12 27.00 4.59 9.87
CA LEU A 12 28.09 4.61 8.93
C LEU A 12 29.40 4.87 9.67
N THR A 13 30.38 4.01 9.48
CA THR A 13 31.75 4.15 9.98
C THR A 13 32.72 4.18 8.82
N PRO A 14 33.98 4.65 9.02
CA PRO A 14 35.00 4.60 7.96
C PRO A 14 35.24 3.20 7.38
N ASP A 15 34.97 2.16 8.18
CA ASP A 15 35.17 0.76 7.81
C ASP A 15 33.93 0.10 7.20
N GLY A 16 32.81 0.82 7.11
CA GLY A 16 31.55 0.32 6.55
C GLY A 16 30.31 0.63 7.38
N GLU A 17 29.21 -0.01 7.04
CA GLU A 17 27.94 0.15 7.70
C GLU A 17 27.80 -0.86 8.86
N ILE A 18 27.54 -0.35 10.08
CA ILE A 18 27.23 -1.17 11.26
C ILE A 18 25.72 -1.13 11.50
N VAL A 19 25.07 -2.28 11.40
CA VAL A 19 23.64 -2.44 11.68
C VAL A 19 23.46 -3.19 13.00
N THR A 20 22.75 -2.55 13.94
CA THR A 20 22.42 -3.15 15.24
C THR A 20 21.01 -3.75 15.19
N TRP A 21 20.90 -5.03 15.56
CA TRP A 21 19.65 -5.76 15.60
C TRP A 21 19.25 -6.12 17.02
N ASN A 22 17.96 -6.01 17.34
CA ASN A 22 17.38 -6.59 18.54
C ASN A 22 16.87 -8.00 18.21
N LEU A 23 17.35 -8.98 18.95
CA LEU A 23 17.02 -10.39 18.78
C LEU A 23 16.02 -10.90 19.84
N ASP A 24 15.40 -10.02 20.61
CA ASP A 24 14.48 -10.39 21.72
C ASP A 24 13.25 -11.17 21.25
N ARG A 25 12.91 -11.09 19.95
CA ARG A 25 11.80 -11.78 19.33
C ARG A 25 12.21 -12.96 18.46
N LEU A 26 13.49 -13.13 18.20
CA LEU A 26 13.97 -14.21 17.38
C LEU A 26 13.68 -15.56 18.06
N GLY A 27 13.14 -16.51 17.31
CA GLY A 27 12.73 -17.82 17.82
C GLY A 27 11.41 -17.85 18.60
N ILE A 28 10.70 -16.71 18.75
CA ILE A 28 9.34 -16.73 19.31
C ILE A 28 8.37 -17.28 18.25
N PRO A 29 7.65 -18.38 18.55
CA PRO A 29 6.75 -18.98 17.60
C PRO A 29 5.56 -18.05 17.31
N LEU A 30 5.21 -17.92 16.06
CA LEU A 30 4.04 -17.21 15.57
C LEU A 30 3.01 -18.21 15.04
N ILE A 31 1.74 -17.93 15.31
CA ILE A 31 0.60 -18.62 14.70
C ILE A 31 -0.09 -17.62 13.78
N GLU A 32 -0.12 -17.92 12.49
CA GLU A 32 -0.91 -17.17 11.52
C GLU A 32 -2.25 -17.87 11.29
N ILE A 33 -3.34 -17.12 11.42
CA ILE A 33 -4.69 -17.58 11.11
C ILE A 33 -5.17 -16.79 9.90
N ALA A 34 -5.26 -17.43 8.75
CA ALA A 34 -5.84 -16.87 7.55
C ALA A 34 -7.30 -17.30 7.43
N THR A 35 -8.20 -16.35 7.16
CA THR A 35 -9.58 -16.65 6.80
C THR A 35 -9.70 -16.95 5.31
N ALA A 36 -10.67 -17.78 4.93
CA ALA A 36 -11.11 -17.83 3.54
C ALA A 36 -11.78 -16.48 3.14
N PRO A 37 -11.97 -16.20 1.84
CA PRO A 37 -12.56 -14.95 1.36
C PRO A 37 -14.08 -14.87 1.57
N ASP A 38 -14.55 -15.30 2.74
CA ASP A 38 -15.96 -15.34 3.14
C ASP A 38 -16.46 -14.04 3.76
N VAL A 39 -15.53 -13.14 4.12
CA VAL A 39 -15.85 -11.82 4.67
C VAL A 39 -16.39 -10.93 3.57
N LYS A 40 -17.66 -10.51 3.67
CA LYS A 40 -18.39 -9.81 2.58
C LYS A 40 -18.74 -8.36 2.88
N SER A 41 -18.45 -7.87 4.08
CA SER A 41 -18.70 -6.49 4.44
C SER A 41 -17.65 -5.96 5.42
N PRO A 42 -17.44 -4.65 5.48
CA PRO A 42 -16.54 -4.02 6.44
C PRO A 42 -16.86 -4.36 7.90
N ASP A 43 -18.14 -4.38 8.26
CA ASP A 43 -18.57 -4.71 9.62
C ASP A 43 -18.39 -6.21 9.94
N HIS A 44 -18.60 -7.08 8.97
CA HIS A 44 -18.31 -8.50 9.11
C HIS A 44 -16.81 -8.74 9.34
N ALA A 45 -15.93 -7.99 8.69
CA ALA A 45 -14.49 -8.05 8.94
C ALA A 45 -14.14 -7.70 10.40
N LYS A 46 -14.73 -6.64 10.95
CA LYS A 46 -14.57 -6.28 12.37
C LYS A 46 -15.05 -7.40 13.29
N GLN A 47 -16.22 -7.96 13.04
CA GLN A 47 -16.79 -9.06 13.84
C GLN A 47 -15.89 -10.30 13.80
N THR A 48 -15.40 -10.67 12.61
CA THR A 48 -14.47 -11.80 12.42
C THR A 48 -13.18 -11.58 13.21
N SER A 49 -12.62 -10.38 13.14
CA SER A 49 -11.41 -10.01 13.88
C SER A 49 -11.59 -10.09 15.40
N ILE A 50 -12.74 -9.65 15.89
CA ILE A 50 -13.09 -9.77 17.32
C ILE A 50 -13.22 -11.24 17.70
N ALA A 51 -13.87 -12.07 16.88
CA ALA A 51 -14.06 -13.50 17.16
C ALA A 51 -12.71 -14.23 17.21
N LEU A 52 -11.83 -14.03 16.21
CA LEU A 52 -10.49 -14.62 16.19
C LEU A 52 -9.65 -14.18 17.40
N GLY A 53 -9.64 -12.87 17.70
CA GLY A 53 -8.92 -12.36 18.86
C GLY A 53 -9.43 -12.90 20.20
N ARG A 54 -10.73 -13.18 20.33
CA ARG A 54 -11.31 -13.84 21.49
C ARG A 54 -10.87 -15.29 21.58
N THR A 55 -11.00 -16.05 20.48
CA THR A 55 -10.58 -17.45 20.40
C THR A 55 -9.12 -17.61 20.83
N LEU A 56 -8.22 -16.78 20.29
CA LEU A 56 -6.82 -16.79 20.69
C LEU A 56 -6.63 -16.53 22.19
N ARG A 57 -7.31 -15.53 22.73
CA ARG A 57 -7.21 -15.18 24.16
C ARG A 57 -7.81 -16.23 25.10
N ASP A 58 -8.85 -16.91 24.67
CA ASP A 58 -9.50 -17.97 25.45
C ASP A 58 -8.60 -19.20 25.63
N THR A 59 -7.66 -19.44 24.72
CA THR A 59 -6.61 -20.46 24.90
C THR A 59 -5.71 -20.19 26.10
N ARG A 60 -5.60 -18.92 26.55
CA ARG A 60 -4.67 -18.44 27.59
C ARG A 60 -3.19 -18.68 27.28
N LYS A 61 -2.87 -19.09 26.05
CA LYS A 61 -1.51 -19.41 25.61
C LYS A 61 -0.88 -18.27 24.79
N VAL A 62 -1.68 -17.30 24.33
CA VAL A 62 -1.17 -16.15 23.58
C VAL A 62 -0.62 -15.07 24.54
N ARG A 63 0.43 -14.42 24.09
CA ARG A 63 1.04 -13.30 24.77
C ARG A 63 0.03 -12.13 24.91
N ARG A 64 0.07 -11.37 25.98
CA ARG A 64 -0.76 -10.19 26.19
C ARG A 64 0.05 -8.90 26.01
N GLY A 65 -0.61 -7.84 25.64
CA GLY A 65 -0.04 -6.50 25.45
C GLY A 65 -0.26 -5.97 24.04
N LEU A 66 0.05 -4.70 23.83
CA LEU A 66 -0.02 -4.06 22.52
C LEU A 66 0.93 -4.75 21.54
N GLY A 67 0.45 -5.05 20.34
CA GLY A 67 1.22 -5.71 19.29
C GLY A 67 1.41 -7.22 19.45
N SER A 68 0.83 -7.86 20.50
CA SER A 68 0.89 -9.32 20.66
C SER A 68 0.02 -10.06 19.65
N ILE A 69 -1.16 -9.53 19.31
CA ILE A 69 -2.00 -10.00 18.23
C ILE A 69 -1.92 -8.94 17.15
N ARG A 70 -1.29 -9.28 16.03
CA ARG A 70 -1.20 -8.42 14.84
C ARG A 70 -2.27 -8.82 13.86
N GLN A 71 -2.74 -7.88 13.08
CA GLN A 71 -3.81 -8.11 12.14
C GLN A 71 -3.53 -7.40 10.85
N ASP A 72 -3.61 -8.15 9.77
CA ASP A 72 -3.51 -7.69 8.40
C ASP A 72 -4.87 -7.87 7.71
N LEU A 73 -5.24 -6.94 6.85
CA LEU A 73 -6.49 -6.99 6.08
C LEU A 73 -6.15 -7.20 4.61
N ASN A 74 -6.72 -8.23 3.99
CA ASN A 74 -6.68 -8.41 2.55
C ASN A 74 -7.99 -7.90 1.95
N VAL A 75 -7.91 -6.83 1.16
CA VAL A 75 -9.07 -6.19 0.54
C VAL A 75 -8.98 -6.30 -0.97
N SER A 76 -10.08 -6.72 -1.59
CA SER A 76 -10.24 -6.72 -3.05
C SER A 76 -11.70 -6.54 -3.44
N ILE A 77 -11.94 -5.73 -4.46
CA ILE A 77 -13.26 -5.61 -5.09
C ILE A 77 -13.25 -6.26 -6.47
N MET A 78 -14.43 -6.41 -7.09
CA MET A 78 -14.55 -7.12 -8.38
C MET A 78 -13.67 -6.49 -9.48
N CYS A 79 -13.59 -5.17 -9.55
CA CYS A 79 -12.80 -4.45 -10.55
C CYS A 79 -11.39 -4.05 -10.07
N GLY A 80 -11.05 -4.35 -8.81
CA GLY A 80 -9.74 -4.04 -8.22
C GLY A 80 -8.79 -5.24 -8.19
N ASP A 81 -7.84 -5.22 -7.26
CA ASP A 81 -6.97 -6.36 -6.99
C ASP A 81 -6.72 -6.54 -5.49
N ARG A 82 -5.97 -7.59 -5.11
CA ARG A 82 -5.67 -7.85 -3.72
C ARG A 82 -4.66 -6.85 -3.17
N VAL A 83 -5.07 -6.12 -2.15
CA VAL A 83 -4.21 -5.23 -1.37
C VAL A 83 -4.17 -5.73 0.07
N GLU A 84 -2.97 -5.95 0.59
CA GLU A 84 -2.73 -6.29 1.99
C GLU A 84 -2.49 -5.02 2.78
N ILE A 85 -3.28 -4.78 3.80
CA ILE A 85 -3.16 -3.59 4.66
C ILE A 85 -2.66 -4.01 6.03
N LYS A 86 -1.48 -3.50 6.39
CA LYS A 86 -0.83 -3.72 7.69
C LYS A 86 -1.08 -2.57 8.66
N GLY A 87 -0.86 -2.84 9.94
CA GLY A 87 -0.93 -1.82 10.99
C GLY A 87 -2.34 -1.47 11.45
N CYS A 88 -3.32 -2.32 11.14
CA CYS A 88 -4.68 -2.16 11.61
C CYS A 88 -4.84 -2.67 13.05
N GLN A 89 -4.34 -1.91 14.05
CA GLN A 89 -4.33 -2.32 15.45
C GLN A 89 -5.66 -2.07 16.16
N ASP A 90 -6.40 -1.03 15.77
CA ASP A 90 -7.68 -0.67 16.35
C ASP A 90 -8.83 -1.29 15.55
N LEU A 91 -9.57 -2.20 16.19
CA LEU A 91 -10.68 -2.93 15.59
C LEU A 91 -11.84 -2.01 15.17
N GLU A 92 -12.01 -0.87 15.84
CA GLU A 92 -13.06 0.09 15.51
C GLU A 92 -12.81 0.76 14.15
N TRP A 93 -11.54 0.86 13.74
CA TRP A 93 -11.16 1.45 12.45
C TRP A 93 -11.26 0.50 11.26
N ILE A 94 -11.34 -0.82 11.49
CA ILE A 94 -11.41 -1.83 10.42
C ILE A 94 -12.47 -1.48 9.35
N PRO A 95 -13.74 -1.19 9.71
CA PRO A 95 -14.74 -0.90 8.70
C PRO A 95 -14.41 0.33 7.85
N LYS A 96 -13.86 1.37 8.46
CA LYS A 96 -13.48 2.60 7.75
C LYS A 96 -12.29 2.38 6.82
N ILE A 97 -11.26 1.68 7.29
CA ILE A 97 -10.08 1.34 6.48
C ILE A 97 -10.49 0.53 5.24
N ILE A 98 -11.34 -0.48 5.42
CA ILE A 98 -11.84 -1.29 4.31
C ILE A 98 -12.66 -0.45 3.33
N ARG A 99 -13.57 0.41 3.80
CA ARG A 99 -14.34 1.31 2.92
C ARG A 99 -13.43 2.24 2.14
N CYS A 100 -12.43 2.85 2.77
CA CYS A 100 -11.47 3.70 2.09
C CYS A 100 -10.69 2.94 1.01
N GLU A 101 -10.29 1.69 1.28
CA GLU A 101 -9.57 0.89 0.28
C GLU A 101 -10.48 0.44 -0.87
N MET A 102 -11.72 0.06 -0.58
CA MET A 102 -12.70 -0.27 -1.63
C MET A 102 -12.95 0.94 -2.55
N ALA A 103 -13.14 2.12 -1.96
CA ALA A 103 -13.31 3.37 -2.70
C ALA A 103 -12.07 3.72 -3.52
N ARG A 104 -10.85 3.52 -2.96
CA ARG A 104 -9.59 3.72 -3.66
C ARG A 104 -9.49 2.82 -4.89
N GLN A 105 -9.78 1.53 -4.76
CA GLN A 105 -9.72 0.59 -5.88
C GLN A 105 -10.72 0.96 -6.99
N LEU A 106 -11.94 1.34 -6.62
CA LEU A 106 -12.95 1.76 -7.59
C LEU A 106 -12.56 3.06 -8.30
N HIS A 107 -12.04 4.04 -7.55
CA HIS A 107 -11.57 5.31 -8.12
C HIS A 107 -10.47 5.09 -9.17
N PHE A 108 -9.44 4.33 -8.83
CA PHE A 108 -8.35 4.08 -9.78
C PHE A 108 -8.73 3.18 -10.94
N TYR A 109 -9.68 2.25 -10.78
CA TYR A 109 -10.26 1.52 -11.89
C TYR A 109 -10.97 2.47 -12.88
N ARG A 110 -11.73 3.43 -12.38
CA ARG A 110 -12.40 4.45 -13.21
C ARG A 110 -11.38 5.35 -13.90
N LEU A 111 -10.39 5.84 -13.17
CA LEU A 111 -9.30 6.65 -13.72
C LEU A 111 -8.56 5.90 -14.84
N ALA A 112 -8.21 4.64 -14.63
CA ALA A 112 -7.55 3.82 -15.62
C ALA A 112 -8.38 3.72 -16.92
N ASN A 113 -9.69 3.51 -16.81
CA ASN A 113 -10.55 3.45 -17.97
C ASN A 113 -10.72 4.82 -18.66
N THR A 114 -10.72 5.92 -17.89
CA THR A 114 -10.71 7.27 -18.46
C THR A 114 -9.43 7.52 -19.27
N LEU A 115 -8.26 7.23 -18.70
CA LEU A 115 -6.98 7.36 -19.40
C LEU A 115 -6.92 6.47 -20.65
N ARG A 116 -7.40 5.22 -20.55
CA ARG A 116 -7.49 4.31 -21.70
C ARG A 116 -8.39 4.85 -22.79
N THR A 117 -9.55 5.40 -22.43
CA THR A 117 -10.47 6.04 -23.40
C THR A 117 -9.81 7.23 -24.10
N ASN A 118 -9.11 8.09 -23.39
CA ASN A 118 -8.45 9.27 -23.95
C ASN A 118 -7.34 8.89 -24.95
N HIS A 119 -6.78 7.69 -24.82
CA HIS A 119 -5.73 7.17 -25.71
C HIS A 119 -6.23 6.05 -26.67
N ASN A 120 -7.55 5.87 -26.81
CA ASN A 120 -8.16 4.82 -27.66
C ASN A 120 -7.66 3.40 -27.34
N LEU A 121 -7.40 3.11 -26.07
CA LEU A 121 -6.94 1.80 -25.61
C LEU A 121 -8.11 0.91 -25.16
N PRO A 122 -7.96 -0.43 -25.23
CA PRO A 122 -8.97 -1.37 -24.74
C PRO A 122 -9.28 -1.14 -23.25
N LEU A 123 -10.56 -1.08 -22.90
CA LEU A 123 -11.00 -0.85 -21.52
C LEU A 123 -10.73 -2.08 -20.64
N LEU A 124 -10.48 -1.82 -19.36
CA LEU A 124 -10.40 -2.86 -18.34
C LEU A 124 -11.80 -3.44 -18.08
N SER A 125 -11.90 -4.76 -18.00
CA SER A 125 -13.12 -5.41 -17.53
C SER A 125 -13.40 -5.06 -16.08
N SER A 126 -14.68 -4.96 -15.71
CA SER A 126 -15.09 -4.86 -14.30
C SER A 126 -14.87 -6.16 -13.51
N ASP A 127 -14.63 -7.28 -14.19
CA ASP A 127 -14.27 -8.55 -13.57
C ASP A 127 -12.74 -8.75 -13.64
N ARG A 128 -12.09 -8.68 -12.46
CA ARG A 128 -10.63 -8.84 -12.34
C ARG A 128 -10.10 -10.22 -12.76
N ARG A 129 -10.96 -11.23 -12.85
CA ARG A 129 -10.57 -12.58 -13.30
C ARG A 129 -10.34 -12.64 -14.80
N LYS A 130 -10.87 -11.65 -15.53
CA LYS A 130 -10.58 -11.50 -16.97
C LYS A 130 -9.25 -10.76 -17.11
N GLU A 131 -8.28 -11.43 -17.69
CA GLU A 131 -7.00 -10.79 -17.99
C GLU A 131 -7.19 -9.66 -18.99
N PRO A 132 -6.62 -8.47 -18.71
CA PRO A 132 -6.66 -7.37 -19.65
C PRO A 132 -5.72 -7.66 -20.83
N VAL A 133 -6.03 -7.10 -21.99
CA VAL A 133 -5.08 -7.04 -23.09
C VAL A 133 -3.86 -6.24 -22.63
N SER A 134 -2.66 -6.80 -22.82
CA SER A 134 -1.43 -6.09 -22.48
C SER A 134 -1.28 -4.84 -23.33
N ILE A 135 -1.06 -3.71 -22.66
CA ILE A 135 -0.83 -2.40 -23.28
C ILE A 135 0.51 -1.80 -22.88
N GLU A 136 1.35 -2.58 -22.23
CA GLU A 136 2.61 -2.11 -21.63
C GLU A 136 3.48 -1.33 -22.61
N GLN A 137 3.64 -1.86 -23.83
CA GLN A 137 4.45 -1.20 -24.86
C GLN A 137 3.85 0.13 -25.30
N VAL A 138 2.53 0.19 -25.44
CA VAL A 138 1.83 1.43 -25.83
C VAL A 138 1.92 2.46 -24.70
N VAL A 139 1.75 2.05 -23.45
CA VAL A 139 1.89 2.93 -22.29
C VAL A 139 3.33 3.47 -22.17
N LYS A 140 4.35 2.65 -22.49
CA LYS A 140 5.74 3.13 -22.54
C LYS A 140 5.98 4.15 -23.66
N GLN A 141 5.23 4.10 -24.75
CA GLN A 141 5.28 5.11 -25.83
C GLN A 141 4.53 6.40 -25.42
N ILE A 142 3.40 6.28 -24.71
CA ILE A 142 2.63 7.43 -24.19
C ILE A 142 3.42 8.14 -23.09
N LEU A 143 4.05 7.38 -22.20
CA LEU A 143 4.86 7.87 -21.09
C LEU A 143 6.29 7.37 -21.27
N PRO A 144 7.10 8.01 -22.15
CA PRO A 144 8.50 7.65 -22.34
C PRO A 144 9.33 7.96 -21.09
N HIS A 145 10.52 7.38 -21.02
CA HIS A 145 11.46 7.70 -19.95
C HIS A 145 12.21 8.99 -20.30
N GLU A 146 11.56 10.11 -20.04
CA GLU A 146 12.11 11.46 -20.30
C GLU A 146 12.12 12.24 -18.99
N ILE A 147 13.29 12.30 -18.33
CA ILE A 147 13.50 13.10 -17.12
C ILE A 147 14.43 14.24 -17.51
N ILE A 148 13.93 15.47 -17.42
CA ILE A 148 14.57 16.67 -17.98
C ILE A 148 15.01 17.58 -16.85
N ASP A 149 16.25 18.09 -16.93
CA ASP A 149 16.74 19.12 -16.02
C ASP A 149 16.15 20.47 -16.44
N VAL A 150 15.40 21.08 -15.55
CA VAL A 150 14.76 22.39 -15.75
C VAL A 150 15.30 23.44 -14.76
N SER A 151 16.44 23.18 -14.12
CA SER A 151 17.03 24.03 -13.09
C SER A 151 17.20 25.46 -13.53
N GLU A 152 17.62 25.70 -14.79
CA GLU A 152 17.80 27.04 -15.35
C GLU A 152 16.52 27.89 -15.30
N ALA A 153 15.35 27.27 -15.46
CA ALA A 153 14.08 27.99 -15.39
C ALA A 153 13.78 28.51 -13.98
N PHE A 154 14.38 27.94 -12.95
CA PHE A 154 14.10 28.23 -11.53
C PHE A 154 15.17 29.10 -10.84
N THR A 155 16.17 29.58 -11.55
CA THR A 155 17.27 30.40 -10.97
C THR A 155 16.81 31.70 -10.31
N SER A 156 15.67 32.25 -10.72
CA SER A 156 15.05 33.47 -10.16
C SER A 156 13.80 33.16 -9.30
N CYS A 157 13.55 31.90 -8.97
CA CYS A 157 12.38 31.48 -8.20
C CYS A 157 12.52 31.91 -6.73
N LYS A 158 11.52 32.65 -6.23
CA LYS A 158 11.50 33.16 -4.85
C LYS A 158 10.92 32.17 -3.83
N SER A 159 10.67 30.95 -4.21
CA SER A 159 10.31 29.89 -3.26
C SER A 159 11.50 29.60 -2.36
N LYS A 160 11.39 29.88 -1.06
CA LYS A 160 12.45 29.63 -0.07
C LYS A 160 13.03 28.23 -0.16
N ARG A 161 12.19 27.24 -0.43
CA ARG A 161 12.61 25.84 -0.53
C ARG A 161 13.40 25.58 -1.81
N VAL A 162 13.00 26.21 -2.92
CA VAL A 162 13.73 26.08 -4.20
C VAL A 162 15.05 26.79 -4.11
N GLU A 163 15.07 28.04 -3.60
CA GLU A 163 16.26 28.84 -3.39
C GLU A 163 17.28 28.09 -2.52
N GLN A 164 16.87 27.66 -1.33
CA GLN A 164 17.74 26.90 -0.43
C GLN A 164 18.26 25.60 -1.07
N GLY A 165 17.41 24.83 -1.73
CA GLY A 165 17.84 23.60 -2.39
C GLY A 165 18.84 23.85 -3.51
N MET A 166 18.64 24.89 -4.33
CA MET A 166 19.60 25.28 -5.37
C MET A 166 20.95 25.72 -4.78
N GLU A 167 20.94 26.45 -3.66
CA GLU A 167 22.16 26.82 -2.92
C GLU A 167 22.91 25.59 -2.36
N GLU A 168 22.17 24.56 -1.96
CA GLU A 168 22.71 23.27 -1.52
C GLU A 168 23.18 22.37 -2.69
N GLY A 169 23.08 22.85 -3.94
CA GLY A 169 23.49 22.13 -5.14
C GLY A 169 22.47 21.11 -5.65
N PHE A 170 21.21 21.21 -5.22
CA PHE A 170 20.12 20.40 -5.76
C PHE A 170 19.76 20.88 -7.18
N VAL A 171 19.15 19.99 -7.93
CA VAL A 171 18.62 20.28 -9.27
C VAL A 171 17.10 20.14 -9.29
N MET A 172 16.45 20.96 -10.12
CA MET A 172 15.04 20.83 -10.40
C MET A 172 14.88 19.93 -11.64
N MET A 173 14.40 18.70 -11.43
CA MET A 173 14.14 17.75 -12.50
C MET A 173 12.64 17.70 -12.78
N ALA A 174 12.27 17.51 -14.03
CA ALA A 174 10.89 17.44 -14.50
C ALA A 174 10.61 16.13 -15.23
N LEU A 175 9.43 15.57 -15.00
CA LEU A 175 8.88 14.40 -15.72
C LEU A 175 7.59 14.82 -16.42
N PRO A 176 7.53 14.82 -17.76
CA PRO A 176 6.30 15.03 -18.50
C PRO A 176 5.32 13.85 -18.30
N LEU A 177 4.05 14.17 -18.13
CA LEU A 177 2.95 13.21 -18.00
C LEU A 177 1.82 13.58 -18.97
N PRO A 178 1.99 13.37 -20.28
CA PRO A 178 1.00 13.74 -21.28
C PRO A 178 -0.35 13.04 -21.04
N GLY A 179 -1.45 13.82 -21.11
CA GLY A 179 -2.80 13.34 -20.88
C GLY A 179 -3.22 13.23 -19.40
N PHE A 180 -2.39 13.71 -18.45
CA PHE A 180 -2.69 13.62 -17.03
C PHE A 180 -3.22 14.93 -16.41
N SER A 181 -3.36 15.98 -17.18
CA SER A 181 -3.89 17.26 -16.68
C SER A 181 -5.29 17.10 -16.08
N GLY A 182 -5.47 17.61 -14.87
CA GLY A 182 -6.71 17.49 -14.12
C GLY A 182 -6.92 16.15 -13.40
N TYR A 183 -6.08 15.13 -13.66
CA TYR A 183 -6.20 13.81 -12.99
C TYR A 183 -5.24 13.64 -11.82
N ILE A 184 -4.14 14.40 -11.77
CA ILE A 184 -3.15 14.28 -10.69
C ILE A 184 -3.69 14.91 -9.40
N GLY A 185 -4.26 16.11 -9.50
CA GLY A 185 -4.67 16.95 -8.37
C GLY A 185 -6.13 16.83 -7.95
N THR A 186 -6.96 16.13 -8.70
CA THR A 186 -8.42 16.03 -8.45
C THR A 186 -8.71 15.52 -7.04
N LYS A 187 -9.54 16.28 -6.32
CA LYS A 187 -10.03 15.94 -4.99
C LYS A 187 -11.47 15.46 -5.12
N GLU A 188 -11.68 14.19 -4.93
CA GLU A 188 -12.99 13.57 -4.83
C GLU A 188 -13.27 13.16 -3.40
N PHE A 189 -14.55 13.10 -3.04
CA PHE A 189 -15.00 12.67 -1.73
C PHE A 189 -15.98 11.50 -1.92
N ASP A 190 -15.95 10.55 -0.98
CA ASP A 190 -16.94 9.50 -0.94
C ASP A 190 -18.27 10.02 -0.35
N VAL A 191 -19.26 9.14 -0.27
CA VAL A 191 -20.60 9.47 0.25
C VAL A 191 -20.58 9.85 1.74
N ASP A 192 -19.57 9.43 2.48
CA ASP A 192 -19.38 9.73 3.90
C ASP A 192 -18.48 10.96 4.11
N GLY A 193 -18.09 11.65 3.03
CA GLY A 193 -17.26 12.85 3.06
C GLY A 193 -15.76 12.58 3.26
N ALA A 194 -15.32 11.33 3.22
CA ALA A 194 -13.89 11.00 3.25
C ALA A 194 -13.24 11.30 1.91
N GLN A 195 -12.10 11.99 1.93
CA GLN A 195 -11.37 12.30 0.71
C GLN A 195 -10.82 11.03 0.07
N LEU A 196 -11.19 10.77 -1.18
CA LEU A 196 -10.63 9.68 -1.98
C LEU A 196 -9.14 9.93 -2.28
N PRO A 197 -8.34 8.88 -2.41
CA PRO A 197 -6.92 9.02 -2.71
C PRO A 197 -6.71 9.66 -4.07
N ARG A 198 -5.93 10.73 -4.12
CA ARG A 198 -5.55 11.40 -5.35
C ARG A 198 -4.38 10.67 -6.01
N LEU A 199 -4.32 10.66 -7.33
CA LEU A 199 -3.16 10.15 -8.07
C LEU A 199 -1.87 10.85 -7.64
N GLY A 200 -1.87 12.16 -7.46
CA GLY A 200 -0.71 12.93 -6.98
C GLY A 200 -0.17 12.44 -5.64
N ARG A 201 -1.04 11.97 -4.72
CA ARG A 201 -0.60 11.36 -3.44
C ARG A 201 0.11 10.01 -3.66
N GLU A 202 -0.36 9.20 -4.61
CA GLU A 202 0.29 7.94 -4.99
C GLU A 202 1.64 8.19 -5.67
N LEU A 203 1.71 9.19 -6.57
CA LEU A 203 2.96 9.61 -7.23
C LEU A 203 3.97 10.14 -6.20
N ALA A 204 3.54 11.01 -5.29
CA ALA A 204 4.39 11.51 -4.21
C ALA A 204 4.83 10.40 -3.26
N GLY A 205 3.97 9.40 -2.99
CA GLY A 205 4.31 8.22 -2.23
C GLY A 205 5.40 7.39 -2.90
N ALA A 206 5.33 7.20 -4.21
CA ALA A 206 6.35 6.51 -4.99
C ALA A 206 7.70 7.27 -4.97
N ALA A 207 7.68 8.59 -5.14
CA ALA A 207 8.88 9.41 -5.06
C ALA A 207 9.57 9.33 -3.69
N LYS A 208 8.81 9.31 -2.60
CA LYS A 208 9.34 9.21 -1.23
C LYS A 208 10.11 7.94 -0.95
N LEU A 209 9.87 6.86 -1.69
CA LEU A 209 10.67 5.64 -1.58
C LEU A 209 12.12 5.84 -2.00
N ALA A 210 12.40 6.85 -2.84
CA ALA A 210 13.76 7.28 -3.17
C ALA A 210 14.37 8.24 -2.13
N GLY A 211 13.67 8.52 -1.02
CA GLY A 211 14.17 9.36 0.07
C GLY A 211 13.95 10.87 -0.11
N VAL A 212 13.27 11.30 -1.18
CA VAL A 212 12.95 12.73 -1.36
C VAL A 212 11.82 13.17 -0.43
N ALA A 213 11.80 14.46 -0.08
CA ALA A 213 10.78 15.02 0.80
C ALA A 213 9.39 15.06 0.15
N GLY A 214 9.33 15.18 -1.19
CA GLY A 214 8.11 15.22 -1.97
C GLY A 214 8.37 15.69 -3.39
N VAL A 215 7.29 15.84 -4.13
CA VAL A 215 7.28 16.34 -5.51
C VAL A 215 6.20 17.40 -5.64
N TYR A 216 6.33 18.26 -6.66
CA TYR A 216 5.27 19.19 -7.08
C TYR A 216 4.65 18.66 -8.37
N HIS A 217 3.38 18.95 -8.63
CA HIS A 217 2.75 18.59 -9.89
C HIS A 217 1.96 19.75 -10.50
N SER A 218 1.80 19.73 -11.81
CA SER A 218 1.19 20.81 -12.59
C SER A 218 -0.22 21.18 -12.14
N ASP A 219 -1.03 20.21 -11.65
CA ASP A 219 -2.42 20.48 -11.24
C ASP A 219 -2.53 21.25 -9.92
N GLU A 220 -1.48 21.33 -9.11
CA GLU A 220 -1.48 22.12 -7.88
C GLU A 220 -0.70 23.44 -8.01
N LEU A 221 0.08 23.58 -9.08
CA LEU A 221 0.81 24.81 -9.38
C LEU A 221 -0.08 25.80 -10.17
N PRO A 222 0.06 27.12 -9.92
CA PRO A 222 1.07 27.80 -9.08
C PRO A 222 0.77 27.69 -7.58
N ALA A 223 1.78 27.31 -6.81
CA ALA A 223 1.73 27.18 -5.35
C ALA A 223 3.15 27.09 -4.77
N TYR A 224 3.27 27.08 -3.46
CA TYR A 224 4.55 26.87 -2.73
C TYR A 224 5.65 27.90 -3.06
N GLY A 225 5.25 29.10 -3.53
CA GLY A 225 6.16 30.14 -3.99
C GLY A 225 6.73 29.90 -5.39
N ILE A 226 6.16 28.96 -6.13
CA ILE A 226 6.40 28.77 -7.56
C ILE A 226 5.27 29.47 -8.31
N ASP A 227 5.57 30.58 -8.94
CA ASP A 227 4.59 31.41 -9.65
C ASP A 227 4.31 30.85 -11.06
N GLN A 228 3.22 31.36 -11.70
CA GLN A 228 2.78 30.90 -13.01
C GLN A 228 3.88 30.98 -14.08
N GLU A 229 4.74 32.00 -14.02
CA GLU A 229 5.87 32.16 -14.94
C GLU A 229 6.77 30.92 -15.00
N PHE A 230 7.06 30.31 -13.83
CA PHE A 230 7.91 29.10 -13.75
C PHE A 230 7.19 27.87 -14.28
N VAL A 231 5.87 27.79 -14.07
CA VAL A 231 5.01 26.73 -14.64
C VAL A 231 5.03 26.80 -16.17
N ASP A 232 4.91 28.01 -16.74
CA ASP A 232 4.87 28.20 -18.19
C ASP A 232 6.25 27.97 -18.83
N LYS A 233 7.33 28.42 -18.19
CA LYS A 233 8.70 28.08 -18.60
C LYS A 233 8.93 26.58 -18.60
N THR A 234 8.50 25.89 -17.55
CA THR A 234 8.60 24.43 -17.46
C THR A 234 7.84 23.75 -18.59
N ARG A 235 6.59 24.16 -18.85
CA ARG A 235 5.82 23.62 -19.98
C ARG A 235 6.53 23.81 -21.31
N THR A 236 7.11 24.97 -21.53
CA THR A 236 7.86 25.26 -22.77
C THR A 236 9.05 24.32 -22.92
N LEU A 237 9.81 24.09 -21.87
CA LEU A 237 10.94 23.14 -21.87
C LEU A 237 10.50 21.70 -22.07
N LEU A 238 9.30 21.35 -21.65
CA LEU A 238 8.68 20.03 -21.83
C LEU A 238 7.81 19.93 -23.10
N SER A 239 8.12 20.73 -24.13
CA SER A 239 7.42 20.70 -25.43
C SER A 239 5.92 20.94 -25.36
N GLY A 240 5.47 21.75 -24.41
CA GLY A 240 4.06 22.12 -24.25
C GLY A 240 3.17 21.06 -23.60
N VAL A 241 3.75 20.10 -22.87
CA VAL A 241 2.99 19.04 -22.20
C VAL A 241 1.91 19.60 -21.27
N ASP A 242 0.75 18.93 -21.22
CA ASP A 242 -0.40 19.36 -20.42
C ASP A 242 -0.19 19.12 -18.90
N ALA A 243 0.53 18.08 -18.52
CA ALA A 243 0.84 17.79 -17.12
C ALA A 243 2.30 17.34 -16.91
N PHE A 244 2.84 17.63 -15.74
CA PHE A 244 4.20 17.25 -15.35
C PHE A 244 4.35 17.15 -13.84
N VAL A 245 5.44 16.50 -13.42
CA VAL A 245 5.86 16.40 -12.01
C VAL A 245 7.29 16.97 -11.89
N LEU A 246 7.53 17.78 -10.85
CA LEU A 246 8.83 18.34 -10.51
C LEU A 246 9.40 17.72 -9.24
N CYS A 247 10.70 17.47 -9.22
CA CYS A 247 11.43 17.02 -8.05
C CYS A 247 12.69 17.87 -7.83
N LEU A 248 12.82 18.44 -6.63
CA LEU A 248 14.00 19.18 -6.18
C LEU A 248 14.79 18.31 -5.21
N ALA A 249 15.96 17.84 -5.63
CA ALA A 249 16.87 17.00 -4.85
C ALA A 249 18.26 16.93 -5.51
N PRO A 250 19.27 16.28 -4.88
CA PRO A 250 20.48 15.89 -5.59
C PRO A 250 20.14 15.13 -6.87
N ARG A 251 20.84 15.37 -7.98
CA ARG A 251 20.51 14.85 -9.33
C ARG A 251 20.14 13.36 -9.32
N TRP A 252 21.03 12.52 -8.79
CA TRP A 252 20.78 11.06 -8.75
C TRP A 252 19.51 10.67 -8.02
N GLN A 253 19.18 11.42 -6.96
CA GLN A 253 18.01 11.15 -6.13
C GLN A 253 16.73 11.65 -6.80
N ALA A 254 16.77 12.79 -7.47
CA ALA A 254 15.67 13.34 -8.25
C ALA A 254 15.33 12.42 -9.43
N GLU A 255 16.34 11.91 -10.14
CA GLU A 255 16.17 10.94 -11.23
C GLU A 255 15.51 9.66 -10.73
N LEU A 256 16.01 9.06 -9.65
CA LEU A 256 15.43 7.85 -9.04
C LEU A 256 13.98 8.08 -8.55
N ALA A 257 13.73 9.24 -7.96
CA ALA A 257 12.38 9.61 -7.52
C ALA A 257 11.40 9.75 -8.68
N LEU A 258 11.81 10.44 -9.76
CA LEU A 258 10.98 10.63 -10.94
C LEU A 258 10.82 9.35 -11.77
N GLU A 259 11.80 8.46 -11.79
CA GLU A 259 11.64 7.11 -12.34
C GLU A 259 10.56 6.32 -11.58
N SER A 260 10.58 6.39 -10.26
CA SER A 260 9.55 5.77 -9.42
C SER A 260 8.16 6.38 -9.67
N VAL A 261 8.09 7.69 -9.88
CA VAL A 261 6.86 8.40 -10.28
C VAL A 261 6.38 7.93 -11.65
N LEU A 262 7.28 7.82 -12.64
CA LEU A 262 6.95 7.35 -13.98
C LEU A 262 6.36 5.94 -13.96
N ASN A 263 7.00 5.03 -13.23
CA ASN A 263 6.53 3.67 -13.08
C ASN A 263 5.14 3.64 -12.41
N ARG A 264 4.90 4.47 -11.40
CA ARG A 264 3.59 4.60 -10.76
C ARG A 264 2.55 5.23 -11.71
N ALA A 265 2.91 6.22 -12.51
CA ALA A 265 2.04 6.83 -13.50
C ALA A 265 1.64 5.84 -14.61
N ARG A 266 2.56 5.00 -15.07
CA ARG A 266 2.26 3.92 -16.02
C ARG A 266 1.24 2.94 -15.45
N LEU A 267 1.33 2.61 -14.16
CA LEU A 267 0.34 1.77 -13.48
C LEU A 267 -1.04 2.42 -13.34
N ALA A 268 -1.18 3.73 -13.58
CA ALA A 268 -2.50 4.38 -13.61
C ALA A 268 -3.36 3.94 -14.81
N PHE A 269 -2.76 3.36 -15.86
CA PHE A 269 -3.48 2.73 -16.98
C PHE A 269 -3.95 1.30 -16.66
N GLU A 270 -3.51 0.74 -15.54
CA GLU A 270 -3.81 -0.62 -15.12
C GLU A 270 -4.73 -0.63 -13.90
N ARG A 271 -5.15 -1.83 -13.48
CA ARG A 271 -5.78 -1.98 -12.18
C ARG A 271 -4.78 -1.62 -11.08
N ILE A 272 -5.32 -1.33 -9.88
CA ILE A 272 -4.52 -1.24 -8.66
C ILE A 272 -3.55 -2.43 -8.61
N PRO A 273 -2.24 -2.18 -8.46
CA PRO A 273 -1.28 -3.26 -8.34
C PRO A 273 -1.50 -4.06 -7.06
N LYS A 274 -1.15 -5.34 -7.09
CA LYS A 274 -1.06 -6.17 -5.90
C LYS A 274 0.06 -5.62 -5.02
N GLU A 275 -0.30 -5.01 -3.92
CA GLU A 275 0.66 -4.32 -3.06
C GLU A 275 0.34 -4.47 -1.58
N VAL A 276 1.36 -4.26 -0.75
CA VAL A 276 1.24 -4.12 0.70
C VAL A 276 1.21 -2.63 1.04
N ARG A 277 0.28 -2.25 1.88
CA ARG A 277 0.10 -0.86 2.35
C ARG A 277 0.08 -0.82 3.88
N ASN A 278 0.47 0.32 4.44
CA ASN A 278 0.32 0.59 5.86
C ASN A 278 -0.78 1.60 6.11
N VAL A 279 -1.53 1.40 7.20
CA VAL A 279 -2.44 2.44 7.72
C VAL A 279 -1.62 3.67 8.11
N VAL A 280 -2.08 4.84 7.67
CA VAL A 280 -1.46 6.11 8.09
C VAL A 280 -1.89 6.43 9.51
N VAL A 281 -0.93 6.47 10.42
CA VAL A 281 -1.15 6.70 11.85
C VAL A 281 -0.50 8.02 12.24
N LYS A 282 -1.26 8.92 12.86
CA LYS A 282 -0.73 10.13 13.50
C LYS A 282 -1.06 10.11 14.98
N LYS A 283 -0.09 10.44 15.83
CA LYS A 283 -0.25 10.48 17.30
C LYS A 283 -0.84 9.19 17.87
N GLY A 284 -0.48 8.03 17.33
CA GLY A 284 -0.90 6.71 17.81
C GLY A 284 -2.30 6.25 17.39
N SER A 285 -3.02 7.04 16.59
CA SER A 285 -4.34 6.69 16.06
C SER A 285 -4.38 6.79 14.53
N PRO A 286 -5.16 5.96 13.83
CA PRO A 286 -5.44 6.19 12.42
C PRO A 286 -6.09 7.56 12.23
N GLU A 287 -5.54 8.38 11.31
CA GLU A 287 -6.03 9.75 11.14
C GLU A 287 -7.39 9.80 10.42
N ASP A 288 -7.48 9.09 9.31
CA ASP A 288 -8.64 9.17 8.41
C ASP A 288 -8.99 7.82 7.74
N GLY A 289 -8.32 6.74 8.13
CA GLY A 289 -8.47 5.42 7.52
C GLY A 289 -7.71 5.24 6.20
N THR A 290 -6.92 6.23 5.77
CA THR A 290 -6.10 6.12 4.56
C THR A 290 -4.88 5.24 4.77
N THR A 291 -4.33 4.77 3.65
CA THR A 291 -3.15 3.93 3.64
C THR A 291 -2.06 4.54 2.75
N SER A 292 -0.82 4.15 2.99
CA SER A 292 0.34 4.49 2.14
C SER A 292 0.98 3.23 1.58
N PRO A 293 1.52 3.26 0.35
CA PRO A 293 2.21 2.11 -0.22
C PRO A 293 3.46 1.77 0.60
N MET A 294 3.73 0.49 0.74
CA MET A 294 4.90 -0.03 1.45
C MET A 294 5.82 -0.81 0.50
N ARG A 295 5.27 -1.77 -0.23
CA ARG A 295 6.00 -2.63 -1.17
C ARG A 295 5.01 -3.38 -2.06
N PRO A 296 5.45 -3.93 -3.21
CA PRO A 296 4.65 -4.91 -3.96
C PRO A 296 4.33 -6.13 -3.08
N LEU A 297 3.22 -6.80 -3.36
CA LEU A 297 2.98 -8.12 -2.75
C LEU A 297 4.09 -9.07 -3.17
N PRO A 298 4.65 -9.87 -2.25
CA PRO A 298 5.62 -10.87 -2.60
C PRO A 298 4.99 -11.88 -3.57
N GLY A 299 5.67 -12.13 -4.68
CA GLY A 299 5.40 -13.28 -5.53
C GLY A 299 5.91 -14.57 -4.89
N GLY A 300 5.59 -15.72 -5.51
CA GLY A 300 6.04 -17.04 -5.02
C GLY A 300 7.55 -17.17 -4.80
N ALA A 301 8.35 -16.42 -5.57
CA ALA A 301 9.82 -16.41 -5.42
C ALA A 301 10.32 -15.80 -4.08
N ARG A 302 9.46 -15.11 -3.33
CA ARG A 302 9.81 -14.56 -2.02
C ARG A 302 9.44 -15.48 -0.87
N MET A 303 8.64 -16.49 -1.13
CA MET A 303 8.30 -17.53 -0.17
C MET A 303 9.34 -18.64 -0.30
N TYR A 304 10.31 -18.61 0.61
CA TYR A 304 11.27 -19.72 0.74
C TYR A 304 10.72 -20.76 1.72
N PRO A 305 11.09 -22.04 1.59
CA PRO A 305 10.74 -23.04 2.59
C PRO A 305 11.24 -22.61 3.97
N GLU A 306 10.38 -22.68 4.97
CA GLU A 306 10.81 -22.50 6.34
C GLU A 306 11.76 -23.66 6.71
N THR A 307 12.99 -23.30 7.07
CA THR A 307 14.04 -24.27 7.34
C THR A 307 14.14 -24.66 8.81
N ASP A 308 13.56 -23.84 9.68
CA ASP A 308 13.78 -23.93 11.13
C ASP A 308 12.68 -24.70 11.87
N ILE A 309 11.48 -24.81 11.27
CA ILE A 309 10.35 -25.51 11.85
C ILE A 309 9.85 -26.58 10.88
N PRO A 310 10.02 -27.86 11.22
CA PRO A 310 9.52 -28.93 10.39
C PRO A 310 7.97 -28.97 10.39
N PRO A 311 7.34 -29.49 9.33
CA PRO A 311 5.89 -29.66 9.28
C PRO A 311 5.38 -30.45 10.48
N LEU A 312 4.39 -29.88 11.19
CA LEU A 312 3.72 -30.56 12.30
C LEU A 312 2.53 -31.36 11.77
N VAL A 313 2.60 -32.66 11.84
CA VAL A 313 1.48 -33.54 11.49
C VAL A 313 0.52 -33.65 12.68
N ILE A 314 -0.71 -33.18 12.50
CA ILE A 314 -1.76 -33.29 13.51
C ILE A 314 -2.44 -34.65 13.33
N THR A 315 -2.10 -35.62 14.20
CA THR A 315 -2.74 -36.95 14.19
C THR A 315 -4.16 -36.87 14.73
N SER A 316 -5.00 -37.86 14.37
CA SER A 316 -6.38 -37.96 14.89
C SER A 316 -6.44 -38.05 16.42
N GLU A 317 -5.44 -38.70 17.05
CA GLU A 317 -5.35 -38.78 18.51
C GLU A 317 -5.03 -37.40 19.12
N HIS A 318 -4.09 -36.65 18.52
CA HIS A 318 -3.74 -35.29 18.93
C HIS A 318 -4.97 -34.38 18.80
N TRP A 319 -5.68 -34.46 17.67
CA TRP A 319 -6.90 -33.72 17.42
C TRP A 319 -7.99 -34.00 18.46
N SER A 320 -8.22 -35.27 18.80
CA SER A 320 -9.20 -35.66 19.83
C SER A 320 -8.85 -35.04 21.19
N LYS A 321 -7.58 -35.10 21.58
CA LYS A 321 -7.11 -34.48 22.86
C LYS A 321 -7.33 -32.96 22.86
N ILE A 322 -7.15 -32.28 21.71
CA ILE A 322 -7.44 -30.84 21.60
C ILE A 322 -8.92 -30.57 21.78
N ILE A 323 -9.80 -31.34 21.13
CA ILE A 323 -11.24 -31.17 21.22
C ILE A 323 -11.73 -31.35 22.67
N GLU A 324 -11.23 -32.35 23.39
CA GLU A 324 -11.59 -32.63 24.79
C GLU A 324 -11.19 -31.46 25.71
N ASN A 325 -10.14 -30.75 25.38
CA ASN A 325 -9.58 -29.68 26.19
C ASN A 325 -9.95 -28.28 25.67
N LEU A 326 -10.88 -28.14 24.74
CA LEU A 326 -11.32 -26.83 24.26
C LEU A 326 -11.91 -25.99 25.39
N PRO A 327 -11.60 -24.69 25.46
CA PRO A 327 -12.20 -23.77 26.41
C PRO A 327 -13.72 -23.76 26.25
N ARG A 328 -14.44 -23.83 27.35
CA ARG A 328 -15.93 -23.74 27.29
C ARG A 328 -16.33 -22.29 27.05
N PRO A 329 -17.04 -21.97 25.95
CA PRO A 329 -17.51 -20.62 25.68
C PRO A 329 -18.55 -20.20 26.74
N LYS A 330 -18.56 -18.92 27.11
CA LYS A 330 -19.56 -18.35 28.01
C LYS A 330 -20.97 -18.48 27.38
N ARG A 331 -21.98 -18.67 28.24
CA ARG A 331 -23.36 -19.03 27.84
C ARG A 331 -24.00 -18.12 26.78
N LYS A 332 -23.57 -16.84 26.68
CA LYS A 332 -24.03 -15.86 25.69
C LYS A 332 -23.38 -16.07 24.31
N GLU A 333 -22.21 -16.68 24.26
CA GLU A 333 -21.41 -16.91 23.07
C GLU A 333 -21.69 -18.26 22.38
N ARG A 334 -22.50 -19.13 22.98
CA ARG A 334 -22.86 -20.43 22.38
C ARG A 334 -23.60 -20.32 21.04
N ARG A 335 -24.37 -19.25 20.82
CA ARG A 335 -25.09 -19.05 19.54
C ARG A 335 -24.17 -18.63 18.43
N ASP A 336 -23.20 -17.76 18.75
CA ASP A 336 -22.22 -17.27 17.79
C ASP A 336 -21.17 -18.35 17.47
N TRP A 337 -20.87 -19.22 18.45
CA TRP A 337 -19.90 -20.31 18.32
C TRP A 337 -20.37 -21.42 17.39
N ASN A 338 -21.65 -21.77 17.41
CA ASN A 338 -22.22 -22.77 16.50
C ASN A 338 -22.18 -22.29 15.02
N HIS A 339 -22.20 -20.97 14.78
CA HIS A 339 -21.99 -20.40 13.46
C HIS A 339 -20.50 -20.43 13.06
N SER A 340 -19.61 -20.25 14.03
CA SER A 340 -18.15 -20.27 13.80
C SER A 340 -17.59 -21.70 13.64
N GLN A 341 -18.20 -22.73 14.25
CA GLN A 341 -17.80 -24.13 14.05
C GLN A 341 -17.99 -24.60 12.62
N SER A 342 -19.01 -24.11 11.92
CA SER A 342 -19.18 -24.43 10.49
C SER A 342 -18.09 -23.86 9.61
N VAL A 343 -17.45 -22.77 10.04
CA VAL A 343 -16.31 -22.15 9.36
C VAL A 343 -15.00 -22.89 9.71
N MET A 344 -14.83 -23.29 10.98
CA MET A 344 -13.63 -24.03 11.42
C MET A 344 -13.57 -25.45 10.83
N ILE A 345 -14.71 -26.13 10.67
CA ILE A 345 -14.79 -27.46 10.05
C ILE A 345 -14.45 -27.39 8.55
N ARG A 346 -14.76 -26.27 7.86
CA ARG A 346 -14.37 -26.08 6.46
C ARG A 346 -12.87 -25.77 6.29
N LEU A 347 -12.22 -25.16 7.26
CA LEU A 347 -10.75 -24.94 7.25
C LEU A 347 -9.98 -26.25 7.40
N THR A 348 -10.47 -27.19 8.18
CA THR A 348 -9.85 -28.52 8.33
C THR A 348 -10.03 -29.43 7.11
N SER A 349 -11.11 -29.32 6.35
CA SER A 349 -11.27 -30.09 5.11
C SER A 349 -10.36 -29.59 3.98
N PHE A 350 -10.00 -28.32 3.97
CA PHE A 350 -9.12 -27.75 2.93
C PHE A 350 -7.62 -28.08 3.15
N CYS A 351 -7.23 -28.37 4.38
CA CYS A 351 -5.86 -28.81 4.71
C CYS A 351 -5.63 -30.32 4.55
N LEU A 352 -6.70 -31.11 4.33
CA LEU A 352 -6.61 -32.56 4.21
C LEU A 352 -6.75 -33.10 2.77
N GLU A 353 -7.06 -32.25 1.81
CA GLU A 353 -7.28 -32.64 0.40
C GLU A 353 -6.17 -32.18 -0.58
N ASN A 354 -4.98 -31.72 -0.10
CA ASN A 354 -3.84 -31.45 -0.96
C ASN A 354 -2.55 -32.00 -0.37
#